data_721e13c3a8eb2b785406f3138ff86991
#
_entry.id   721e13c3a8eb2b785406f3138ff86991
#
_cell.length_a   1.000
_cell.length_b   1.000
_cell.length_c   1.000
_cell.angle_alpha   90.00
_cell.angle_beta   90.00
_cell.angle_gamma   90.00
#
_symmetry.space_group_name_H-M   'P 1'
#
loop_
_entity.id
_entity.type
_entity.pdbx_description
1 polymer ?
#
loop_
_entity_poly.entity_id
_entity_poly.type
_entity_poly.pdbx_seq_one_letter_code
_entity_poly.pdbx_strand_id
1 'polypeptide(L)'
;MANITFHNEPASTAGELPKVGTIAANFVAVGSDLKEKSLSDYKGQRVVLNIFPSVDTGVCAASVRRFNKEAANLPNTKVLCISKDLPFAMTRFCGAEGLNNVEVLSDFRGDFSKKYPLELLDTPLKGLLSRAVIVLDEEDRVLYTEQVEEITHEPDYEAALSTLK
;
A
#
# COMPACT_ATOMS: atom_id res chain seq x y z
N MET A 1 6.49 -10.90 13.00
CA MET A 1 7.53 -10.12 12.30
C MET A 1 7.87 -10.77 10.97
N ALA A 2 7.85 -10.03 9.88
CA ALA A 2 8.30 -10.56 8.60
C ALA A 2 9.83 -10.48 8.52
N ASN A 3 10.43 -11.52 7.93
CA ASN A 3 11.86 -11.55 7.65
C ASN A 3 12.06 -11.21 6.18
N ILE A 4 12.55 -10.01 5.92
CA ILE A 4 12.74 -9.47 4.58
C ILE A 4 14.17 -8.94 4.46
N THR A 5 14.53 -8.42 3.29
CA THR A 5 15.85 -7.82 3.09
C THR A 5 15.74 -6.43 2.47
N PHE A 6 16.75 -5.62 2.69
CA PHE A 6 16.96 -4.35 2.02
C PHE A 6 18.40 -4.32 1.50
N HIS A 7 18.57 -4.28 0.19
CA HIS A 7 19.85 -4.45 -0.49
C HIS A 7 20.58 -5.72 -0.03
N ASN A 8 19.82 -6.82 0.09
CA ASN A 8 20.26 -8.14 0.54
C ASN A 8 20.68 -8.22 2.01
N GLU A 9 20.55 -7.14 2.77
CA GLU A 9 20.80 -7.13 4.21
C GLU A 9 19.50 -7.42 4.97
N PRO A 10 19.56 -8.18 6.07
CA PRO A 10 18.35 -8.52 6.82
C PRO A 10 17.59 -7.28 7.31
N ALA A 11 16.26 -7.36 7.19
CA ALA A 11 15.34 -6.32 7.65
C ALA A 11 14.14 -6.98 8.32
N SER A 12 13.47 -6.27 9.20
CA SER A 12 12.29 -6.79 9.88
C SER A 12 11.20 -5.74 10.01
N THR A 13 9.96 -6.21 10.09
CA THR A 13 8.78 -5.37 10.29
C THR A 13 8.23 -5.57 11.70
N ALA A 14 7.39 -4.64 12.16
CA ALA A 14 6.79 -4.71 13.49
C ALA A 14 5.86 -5.92 13.66
N GLY A 15 5.30 -6.44 12.58
CA GLY A 15 4.41 -7.59 12.62
C GLY A 15 4.25 -8.20 11.24
N GLU A 16 3.10 -8.83 11.01
CA GLU A 16 2.82 -9.57 9.79
C GLU A 16 1.57 -9.05 9.09
N LEU A 17 1.42 -9.43 7.83
CA LEU A 17 0.22 -9.15 7.04
C LEU A 17 -1.00 -9.88 7.60
N PRO A 18 -2.21 -9.37 7.37
CA PRO A 18 -3.42 -10.13 7.69
C PRO A 18 -3.48 -11.40 6.84
N LYS A 19 -4.17 -12.42 7.38
CA LYS A 19 -4.30 -13.70 6.68
C LYS A 19 -5.40 -13.64 5.63
N VAL A 20 -5.18 -14.31 4.49
CA VAL A 20 -6.19 -14.48 3.46
C VAL A 20 -7.42 -15.14 4.07
N GLY A 21 -8.61 -14.64 3.72
CA GLY A 21 -9.89 -15.12 4.23
C GLY A 21 -10.40 -14.39 5.46
N THR A 22 -9.57 -13.58 6.12
CA THR A 22 -10.01 -12.79 7.27
C THR A 22 -10.56 -11.44 6.83
N ILE A 23 -11.30 -10.79 7.71
CA ILE A 23 -11.79 -9.42 7.46
C ILE A 23 -10.68 -8.44 7.84
N ALA A 24 -10.33 -7.57 6.90
CA ALA A 24 -9.28 -6.58 7.09
C ALA A 24 -9.68 -5.54 8.14
N ALA A 25 -8.73 -5.13 8.97
CA ALA A 25 -8.98 -4.10 9.98
C ALA A 25 -9.22 -2.75 9.32
N ASN A 26 -10.20 -2.00 9.83
CA ASN A 26 -10.39 -0.63 9.42
C ASN A 26 -9.19 0.21 9.90
N PHE A 27 -8.85 1.23 9.13
CA PHE A 27 -7.77 2.15 9.48
C PHE A 27 -8.14 3.57 9.08
N VAL A 28 -7.40 4.54 9.59
CA VAL A 28 -7.53 5.95 9.23
C VAL A 28 -6.18 6.42 8.69
N ALA A 29 -6.21 7.11 7.56
CA ALA A 29 -5.05 7.75 6.94
C ALA A 29 -5.48 9.11 6.39
N VAL A 30 -4.54 9.88 5.84
CA VAL A 30 -4.82 11.25 5.41
C VAL A 30 -4.74 11.34 3.89
N GLY A 31 -5.81 11.83 3.27
CA GLY A 31 -5.87 12.00 1.82
C GLY A 31 -5.15 13.25 1.33
N SER A 32 -5.12 13.43 0.02
CA SER A 32 -4.45 14.57 -0.62
C SER A 32 -5.10 15.92 -0.25
N ASP A 33 -6.37 15.90 0.14
CA ASP A 33 -7.09 17.08 0.60
C ASP A 33 -6.86 17.38 2.10
N LEU A 34 -5.96 16.64 2.75
CA LEU A 34 -5.65 16.70 4.17
C LEU A 34 -6.78 16.24 5.09
N LYS A 35 -7.83 15.64 4.52
CA LYS A 35 -8.92 15.06 5.30
C LYS A 35 -8.64 13.60 5.62
N GLU A 36 -9.15 13.15 6.73
CA GLU A 36 -9.02 11.76 7.13
C GLU A 36 -9.89 10.87 6.25
N LYS A 37 -9.33 9.74 5.84
CA LYS A 37 -10.01 8.70 5.07
C LYS A 37 -9.87 7.39 5.84
N SER A 38 -10.89 6.55 5.80
CA SER A 38 -10.84 5.24 6.42
C SER A 38 -11.19 4.17 5.40
N LEU A 39 -10.81 2.93 5.69
CA LEU A 39 -11.14 1.81 4.80
C LEU A 39 -12.66 1.70 4.62
N SER A 40 -13.43 2.01 5.66
CA SER A 40 -14.88 1.96 5.60
C SER A 40 -15.48 2.93 4.58
N ASP A 41 -14.76 3.97 4.17
CA ASP A 41 -15.22 4.92 3.14
C ASP A 41 -15.30 4.26 1.76
N TYR A 42 -14.66 3.11 1.57
CA TYR A 42 -14.61 2.39 0.30
C TYR A 42 -15.46 1.12 0.32
N LYS A 43 -16.32 0.97 1.32
CA LYS A 43 -17.16 -0.22 1.47
C LYS A 43 -18.05 -0.43 0.25
N GLY A 44 -18.16 -1.68 -0.19
CA GLY A 44 -18.89 -2.01 -1.41
C GLY A 44 -18.02 -2.02 -2.66
N GLN A 45 -16.78 -1.57 -2.56
CA GLN A 45 -15.78 -1.65 -3.64
C GLN A 45 -14.70 -2.64 -3.27
N ARG A 46 -14.09 -3.26 -4.29
CA ARG A 46 -12.87 -4.02 -4.08
C ARG A 46 -11.73 -3.03 -3.89
N VAL A 47 -10.76 -3.39 -3.06
CA VAL A 47 -9.67 -2.48 -2.68
C VAL A 47 -8.34 -3.17 -2.88
N VAL A 48 -7.41 -2.47 -3.53
CA VAL A 48 -6.01 -2.88 -3.60
C VAL A 48 -5.22 -1.90 -2.74
N LEU A 49 -4.55 -2.41 -1.70
CA LEU A 49 -3.65 -1.62 -0.88
C LEU A 49 -2.23 -1.82 -1.41
N ASN A 50 -1.66 -0.77 -1.98
CA ASN A 50 -0.28 -0.74 -2.44
C ASN A 50 0.53 0.03 -1.41
N ILE A 51 1.32 -0.68 -0.61
CA ILE A 51 2.03 -0.15 0.55
C ILE A 51 3.52 -0.12 0.24
N PHE A 52 4.19 0.99 0.54
CA PHE A 52 5.60 1.15 0.17
C PHE A 52 6.30 2.20 1.06
N PRO A 53 7.66 2.21 1.06
CA PRO A 53 8.41 3.18 1.84
C PRO A 53 8.20 4.64 1.44
N SER A 54 8.30 5.00 0.16
CA SER A 54 8.17 6.38 -0.28
C SER A 54 7.99 6.52 -1.79
N VAL A 55 7.15 7.47 -2.23
CA VAL A 55 7.01 7.81 -3.65
C VAL A 55 8.30 8.36 -4.26
N ASP A 56 9.23 8.80 -3.43
CA ASP A 56 10.51 9.35 -3.89
C ASP A 56 11.58 8.28 -4.14
N THR A 57 11.25 6.99 -4.01
CA THR A 57 12.14 5.89 -4.42
C THR A 57 11.68 5.32 -5.75
N GLY A 58 12.63 4.89 -6.59
CA GLY A 58 12.33 4.46 -7.96
C GLY A 58 11.35 3.30 -8.06
N VAL A 59 11.51 2.27 -7.23
CA VAL A 59 10.63 1.09 -7.25
C VAL A 59 9.22 1.43 -6.75
N CYS A 60 9.12 2.27 -5.72
CA CYS A 60 7.83 2.72 -5.22
C CYS A 60 7.08 3.53 -6.28
N ALA A 61 7.78 4.44 -6.94
CA ALA A 61 7.20 5.23 -8.03
C ALA A 61 6.71 4.32 -9.15
N ALA A 62 7.52 3.31 -9.52
CA ALA A 62 7.14 2.35 -10.56
C ALA A 62 5.87 1.58 -10.17
N SER A 63 5.74 1.18 -8.91
CA SER A 63 4.55 0.44 -8.46
C SER A 63 3.29 1.30 -8.53
N VAL A 64 3.38 2.57 -8.17
CA VAL A 64 2.23 3.49 -8.26
C VAL A 64 1.81 3.67 -9.72
N ARG A 65 2.78 3.86 -10.63
CA ARG A 65 2.51 3.99 -12.06
C ARG A 65 1.85 2.73 -12.62
N ARG A 66 2.35 1.55 -12.24
CA ARG A 66 1.80 0.28 -12.73
C ARG A 66 0.36 0.08 -12.25
N PHE A 67 0.09 0.29 -10.98
CA PHE A 67 -1.26 0.15 -10.45
C PHE A 67 -2.21 1.20 -11.02
N ASN A 68 -1.73 2.41 -11.28
CA ASN A 68 -2.53 3.43 -11.93
C ASN A 68 -3.00 2.97 -13.32
N LYS A 69 -2.09 2.40 -14.10
CA LYS A 69 -2.40 1.88 -15.44
C LYS A 69 -3.42 0.74 -15.37
N GLU A 70 -3.19 -0.23 -14.47
CA GLU A 70 -4.07 -1.39 -14.35
C GLU A 70 -5.44 -1.04 -13.77
N ALA A 71 -5.50 -0.03 -12.88
CA ALA A 71 -6.75 0.37 -12.22
C ALA A 71 -7.81 0.82 -13.22
N ALA A 72 -7.39 1.37 -14.36
CA ALA A 72 -8.31 1.83 -15.41
C ALA A 72 -9.18 0.69 -15.96
N ASN A 73 -8.70 -0.56 -15.85
CA ASN A 73 -9.38 -1.74 -16.38
C ASN A 73 -10.01 -2.62 -15.30
N LEU A 74 -10.07 -2.14 -14.04
CA LEU A 74 -10.59 -2.91 -12.92
C LEU A 74 -11.95 -2.35 -12.48
N PRO A 75 -13.07 -3.04 -12.80
CA PRO A 75 -14.40 -2.54 -12.42
C PRO A 75 -14.58 -2.61 -10.90
N ASN A 76 -15.28 -1.62 -10.36
CA ASN A 76 -15.63 -1.53 -8.94
C ASN A 76 -14.42 -1.75 -8.02
N THR A 77 -13.26 -1.20 -8.39
CA THR A 77 -12.01 -1.39 -7.65
C THR A 77 -11.37 -0.05 -7.36
N LYS A 78 -10.93 0.13 -6.11
CA LYS A 78 -10.19 1.30 -5.67
C LYS A 78 -8.77 0.88 -5.34
N VAL A 79 -7.79 1.59 -5.90
CA VAL A 79 -6.38 1.36 -5.55
C VAL A 79 -5.93 2.46 -4.61
N LEU A 80 -5.52 2.08 -3.40
CA LEU A 80 -5.02 2.98 -2.38
C LEU A 80 -3.52 2.79 -2.23
N CYS A 81 -2.76 3.84 -2.49
CA CYS A 81 -1.31 3.84 -2.35
C CYS A 81 -0.96 4.50 -1.02
N ILE A 82 -0.31 3.75 -0.12
CA ILE A 82 -0.12 4.15 1.28
C ILE A 82 1.35 4.17 1.64
N SER A 83 1.80 5.26 2.23
CA SER A 83 3.17 5.41 2.75
C SER A 83 3.19 6.42 3.90
N LYS A 84 4.35 6.62 4.49
CA LYS A 84 4.59 7.66 5.49
C LYS A 84 4.91 9.02 4.88
N ASP A 85 4.96 9.13 3.56
CA ASP A 85 5.14 10.42 2.90
C ASP A 85 4.06 11.40 3.35
N LEU A 86 4.40 12.68 3.38
CA LEU A 86 3.39 13.71 3.64
C LEU A 86 2.43 13.80 2.45
N PRO A 87 1.17 14.17 2.69
CA PRO A 87 0.20 14.31 1.59
C PRO A 87 0.66 15.24 0.48
N PHE A 88 1.43 16.26 0.82
CA PHE A 88 1.98 17.21 -0.17
C PHE A 88 2.92 16.52 -1.17
N ALA A 89 3.78 15.63 -0.68
CA ALA A 89 4.73 14.91 -1.53
C ALA A 89 3.98 13.94 -2.46
N MET A 90 2.97 13.26 -1.94
CA MET A 90 2.16 12.33 -2.71
C MET A 90 1.37 13.06 -3.80
N THR A 91 0.78 14.21 -3.46
CA THR A 91 0.04 15.05 -4.41
C THR A 91 0.96 15.55 -5.52
N ARG A 92 2.16 16.03 -5.16
CA ARG A 92 3.15 16.47 -6.13
C ARG A 92 3.54 15.35 -7.09
N PHE A 93 3.78 14.15 -6.58
CA PHE A 93 4.15 13.00 -7.38
C PHE A 93 3.03 12.63 -8.37
N CYS A 94 1.81 12.46 -7.88
CA CYS A 94 0.67 12.09 -8.74
C CYS A 94 0.35 13.18 -9.77
N GLY A 95 0.45 14.45 -9.39
CA GLY A 95 0.22 15.56 -10.29
C GLY A 95 1.27 15.64 -11.41
N ALA A 96 2.54 15.48 -11.06
CA ALA A 96 3.64 15.54 -12.02
C ALA A 96 3.59 14.36 -13.02
N GLU A 97 3.10 13.21 -12.57
CA GLU A 97 3.03 11.98 -13.40
C GLU A 97 1.67 11.80 -14.07
N GLY A 98 0.67 12.61 -13.76
CA GLY A 98 -0.68 12.47 -14.31
C GLY A 98 -1.42 11.23 -13.84
N LEU A 99 -1.20 10.80 -12.61
CA LEU A 99 -1.78 9.55 -12.07
C LEU A 99 -3.11 9.83 -11.39
N ASN A 100 -4.21 9.58 -12.12
CA ASN A 100 -5.57 9.89 -11.66
C ASN A 100 -6.42 8.68 -11.27
N ASN A 101 -5.91 7.46 -11.52
CA ASN A 101 -6.66 6.23 -11.27
C ASN A 101 -6.33 5.57 -9.94
N VAL A 102 -5.43 6.16 -9.18
CA VAL A 102 -5.09 5.72 -7.82
C VAL A 102 -5.37 6.84 -6.84
N GLU A 103 -5.65 6.47 -5.60
CA GLU A 103 -5.78 7.43 -4.51
C GLU A 103 -4.59 7.25 -3.58
N VAL A 104 -3.98 8.36 -3.16
CA VAL A 104 -2.84 8.32 -2.26
C VAL A 104 -3.29 8.67 -0.85
N LEU A 105 -2.82 7.89 0.13
CA LEU A 105 -3.13 8.07 1.54
C LEU A 105 -1.84 8.09 2.35
N SER A 106 -1.72 9.07 3.22
CA SER A 106 -0.55 9.22 4.07
C SER A 106 -0.81 8.71 5.48
N ASP A 107 0.13 7.92 6.00
CA ASP A 107 0.08 7.44 7.38
C ASP A 107 0.93 8.31 8.33
N PHE A 108 1.15 9.58 8.00
CA PHE A 108 1.98 10.44 8.85
C PHE A 108 1.34 10.74 10.20
N ARG A 109 0.02 10.70 10.31
CA ARG A 109 -0.71 10.89 11.58
C ARG A 109 -1.91 9.95 11.75
N GLY A 110 -2.08 8.97 10.88
CA GLY A 110 -3.16 8.00 10.98
C GLY A 110 -2.82 6.84 11.90
N ASP A 111 -3.61 5.79 11.82
CA ASP A 111 -3.38 4.57 12.59
C ASP A 111 -3.10 3.35 11.71
N PHE A 112 -2.82 3.56 10.42
CA PHE A 112 -2.60 2.45 9.49
C PHE A 112 -1.50 1.51 9.98
N SER A 113 -0.34 2.05 10.34
CA SER A 113 0.79 1.22 10.77
C SER A 113 0.53 0.48 12.09
N LYS A 114 -0.43 0.94 12.89
CA LYS A 114 -0.84 0.24 14.11
C LYS A 114 -1.74 -0.95 13.81
N LYS A 115 -2.60 -0.81 12.81
CA LYS A 115 -3.54 -1.86 12.38
C LYS A 115 -2.87 -2.86 11.45
N TYR A 116 -1.93 -2.40 10.64
CA TYR A 116 -1.15 -3.18 9.69
C TYR A 116 0.33 -2.97 10.04
N PRO A 117 0.89 -3.82 10.91
CA PRO A 117 2.21 -3.56 11.51
C PRO A 117 3.35 -3.84 10.53
N LEU A 118 3.41 -3.04 9.47
CA LEU A 118 4.37 -3.17 8.39
C LEU A 118 5.52 -2.15 8.50
N GLU A 119 5.60 -1.43 9.62
CA GLU A 119 6.68 -0.48 9.84
C GLU A 119 8.02 -1.22 9.98
N LEU A 120 9.03 -0.70 9.28
CA LEU A 120 10.38 -1.24 9.34
C LEU A 120 11.03 -0.86 10.67
N LEU A 121 11.63 -1.84 11.34
CA LEU A 121 12.23 -1.68 12.67
C LEU A 121 13.72 -1.37 12.61
N ASP A 122 14.34 -1.60 11.47
CA ASP A 122 15.79 -1.53 11.29
C ASP A 122 16.11 -1.03 9.87
N THR A 123 17.38 -1.05 9.49
CA THR A 123 17.90 -0.53 8.24
C THR A 123 17.81 1.01 8.18
N PRO A 124 18.42 1.64 7.19
CA PRO A 124 18.24 3.09 6.98
C PRO A 124 16.80 3.52 6.71
N LEU A 125 15.91 2.55 6.39
CA LEU A 125 14.48 2.84 6.17
C LEU A 125 13.63 2.69 7.43
N LYS A 126 14.25 2.55 8.60
CA LYS A 126 13.54 2.43 9.88
C LYS A 126 12.49 3.53 10.04
N GLY A 127 11.28 3.14 10.42
CA GLY A 127 10.15 4.05 10.59
C GLY A 127 9.26 4.19 9.37
N LEU A 128 9.73 3.75 8.20
CA LEU A 128 8.92 3.73 6.99
C LEU A 128 8.16 2.41 6.90
N LEU A 129 7.19 2.34 6.00
CA LEU A 129 6.46 1.10 5.76
C LEU A 129 7.24 0.19 4.80
N SER A 130 7.10 -1.10 4.98
CA SER A 130 7.68 -2.08 4.05
C SER A 130 6.92 -2.08 2.72
N ARG A 131 7.37 -2.89 1.76
CA ARG A 131 6.68 -3.04 0.48
C ARG A 131 5.76 -4.24 0.54
N ALA A 132 4.46 -3.98 0.42
CA ALA A 132 3.44 -5.02 0.52
C ALA A 132 2.23 -4.69 -0.35
N VAL A 133 1.50 -5.72 -0.76
CA VAL A 133 0.24 -5.57 -1.50
C VAL A 133 -0.82 -6.42 -0.81
N ILE A 134 -2.00 -5.84 -0.60
CA ILE A 134 -3.15 -6.52 -0.02
C ILE A 134 -4.34 -6.26 -0.93
N VAL A 135 -5.07 -7.32 -1.30
CA VAL A 135 -6.29 -7.20 -2.11
C VAL A 135 -7.49 -7.63 -1.28
N LEU A 136 -8.52 -6.79 -1.29
CA LEU A 136 -9.75 -6.99 -0.52
C LEU A 136 -10.95 -7.07 -1.46
N ASP A 137 -11.96 -7.89 -1.08
CA ASP A 137 -13.24 -7.93 -1.77
C ASP A 137 -14.16 -6.79 -1.30
N GLU A 138 -15.39 -6.77 -1.77
CA GLU A 138 -16.37 -5.71 -1.47
C GLU A 138 -16.79 -5.67 0.01
N GLU A 139 -16.48 -6.71 0.78
CA GLU A 139 -16.78 -6.83 2.20
C GLU A 139 -15.53 -6.75 3.07
N ASP A 140 -14.42 -6.27 2.50
CA ASP A 140 -13.13 -6.14 3.17
C ASP A 140 -12.49 -7.47 3.56
N ARG A 141 -12.90 -8.58 2.91
CA ARG A 141 -12.26 -9.87 3.10
C ARG A 141 -10.96 -9.92 2.31
N VAL A 142 -9.91 -10.38 2.94
CA VAL A 142 -8.58 -10.47 2.32
C VAL A 142 -8.56 -11.59 1.28
N LEU A 143 -8.32 -11.22 0.02
CA LEU A 143 -8.22 -12.17 -1.10
C LEU A 143 -6.78 -12.55 -1.39
N TYR A 144 -5.83 -11.65 -1.15
CA TYR A 144 -4.44 -11.83 -1.52
C TYR A 144 -3.55 -10.94 -0.65
N THR A 145 -2.38 -11.47 -0.28
CA THR A 145 -1.35 -10.66 0.39
C THR A 145 0.02 -11.01 -0.18
N GLU A 146 0.87 -10.01 -0.27
CA GLU A 146 2.28 -10.21 -0.58
C GLU A 146 3.13 -9.27 0.27
N GLN A 147 4.07 -9.84 1.03
CA GLN A 147 5.17 -9.09 1.61
C GLN A 147 6.36 -9.30 0.69
N VAL A 148 6.78 -8.26 -0.02
CA VAL A 148 7.90 -8.39 -0.94
C VAL A 148 9.19 -8.69 -0.14
N GLU A 149 9.86 -9.78 -0.45
CA GLU A 149 11.01 -10.25 0.33
C GLU A 149 12.16 -9.26 0.31
N GLU A 150 12.48 -8.73 -0.87
CA GLU A 150 13.54 -7.73 -1.02
C GLU A 150 12.88 -6.38 -1.33
N ILE A 151 13.01 -5.42 -0.42
CA ILE A 151 12.31 -4.12 -0.50
C ILE A 151 12.62 -3.38 -1.80
N THR A 152 13.78 -3.61 -2.40
CA THR A 152 14.16 -2.96 -3.66
C THR A 152 13.53 -3.59 -4.89
N HIS A 153 12.79 -4.70 -4.75
CA HIS A 153 12.09 -5.35 -5.86
C HIS A 153 10.64 -4.89 -5.96
N GLU A 154 10.09 -4.94 -7.17
CA GLU A 154 8.68 -4.67 -7.39
C GLU A 154 7.82 -5.84 -6.90
N PRO A 155 6.56 -5.58 -6.52
CA PRO A 155 5.64 -6.67 -6.17
C PRO A 155 5.23 -7.46 -7.42
N ASP A 156 4.60 -8.62 -7.20
CA ASP A 156 4.04 -9.45 -8.27
C ASP A 156 2.64 -8.92 -8.63
N TYR A 157 2.60 -8.00 -9.58
CA TYR A 157 1.36 -7.37 -10.02
C TYR A 157 0.35 -8.38 -10.57
N GLU A 158 0.83 -9.33 -11.36
CA GLU A 158 -0.06 -10.32 -12.00
C GLU A 158 -0.75 -11.20 -10.96
N ALA A 159 -0.01 -11.65 -9.94
CA ALA A 159 -0.59 -12.46 -8.87
C ALA A 159 -1.67 -11.68 -8.11
N ALA A 160 -1.40 -10.42 -7.77
CA ALA A 160 -2.37 -9.59 -7.07
C ALA A 160 -3.62 -9.33 -7.91
N LEU A 161 -3.44 -8.92 -9.16
CA LEU A 161 -4.54 -8.53 -10.04
C LEU A 161 -5.38 -9.73 -10.52
N SER A 162 -4.78 -10.93 -10.57
CA SER A 162 -5.52 -12.13 -10.97
C SER A 162 -6.65 -12.47 -10.00
N THR A 163 -6.57 -12.06 -8.74
CA THR A 163 -7.63 -12.28 -7.75
C THR A 163 -8.86 -11.42 -8.00
N LEU A 164 -8.75 -10.41 -8.87
CA LEU A 164 -9.83 -9.49 -9.21
C LEU A 164 -10.48 -9.78 -10.58
N LYS A 165 -10.03 -10.82 -11.23
CA LYS A 165 -10.57 -11.23 -12.54
C LYS A 165 -11.66 -12.28 -12.41
#